data_0a82e08cbc5bf02208c0bb0425275779
#
_entry.id   0a82e08cbc5bf02208c0bb0425275779
#
_cell.length_a   1.000
_cell.length_b   1.000
_cell.length_c   1.000
_cell.angle_alpha   90.00
_cell.angle_beta   90.00
_cell.angle_gamma   90.00
#
_symmetry.space_group_name_H-M   'P 1'
#
loop_
_entity.id
_entity.type
_entity.pdbx_description
1 polymer ?
#
loop_
_entity_poly.entity_id
_entity_poly.type
_entity_poly.pdbx_seq_one_letter_code
_entity_poly.pdbx_strand_id
1 'polypeptide(L)'
;IGITYNPPPPFGNEFSFISLEGLEDATNQERLLMTMGGSEANMVVSDIMRKNFLLDGSLNYNFAAAYLYGSNDMPGYTAFVQNPFSDPNTYRRNINEFYFQRESLTQSRMRTISLFALLTDPINFYAFKSLFYDYLLYGKRSTKVKFIPISDNVGLLPRFRFEYTPYGPELVYQSYFKKGKQLYQTSFSHGDGTFYSSWRIGARSWNLKPIERLSFNVVTELWDQPQIDFYSDDDLVRNSGLGGLLNITANYDFLRDYGSYSLLGATLQAGYKTAGYSLGEQLSAGPILRAGLSFKLR
;
A
#
# COMPACT_ATOMS: atom_id res chain seq x y z
N ILE A 1 18.79 4.56 -20.22
CA ILE A 1 17.50 5.06 -19.73
C ILE A 1 17.32 6.46 -20.29
N GLY A 2 16.36 6.65 -21.18
CA GLY A 2 15.96 7.95 -21.69
C GLY A 2 14.71 8.44 -20.94
N ILE A 3 14.73 9.65 -20.42
CA ILE A 3 13.58 10.28 -19.81
C ILE A 3 13.17 11.46 -20.67
N THR A 4 11.97 11.42 -21.22
CA THR A 4 11.37 12.55 -21.91
C THR A 4 10.24 13.10 -21.05
N TYR A 5 10.38 14.34 -20.62
CA TYR A 5 9.39 15.04 -19.83
C TYR A 5 8.55 15.97 -20.72
N ASN A 6 7.28 15.66 -20.82
CA ASN A 6 6.27 16.55 -21.35
C ASN A 6 5.38 17.02 -20.21
N PRO A 7 5.25 18.32 -19.96
CA PRO A 7 4.43 18.80 -18.88
C PRO A 7 2.96 18.44 -19.10
N PRO A 8 2.21 18.17 -18.01
CA PRO A 8 0.77 17.91 -18.12
C PRO A 8 0.00 19.17 -18.53
N PRO A 9 -1.23 19.03 -19.02
CA PRO A 9 -2.11 20.16 -19.29
C PRO A 9 -2.25 21.08 -18.04
N PRO A 10 -2.30 22.39 -18.18
CA PRO A 10 -2.39 23.15 -19.44
C PRO A 10 -1.02 23.49 -20.07
N PHE A 11 0.08 23.01 -19.51
CA PHE A 11 1.44 23.42 -19.92
C PHE A 11 2.03 22.56 -21.05
N GLY A 12 1.38 21.46 -21.39
CA GLY A 12 1.75 20.54 -22.48
C GLY A 12 0.73 19.46 -22.71
N ASN A 13 1.02 18.52 -23.62
CA ASN A 13 0.09 17.43 -23.97
C ASN A 13 0.43 16.10 -23.31
N GLU A 14 1.07 16.11 -22.22
CA GLU A 14 1.40 15.22 -21.60
C GLU A 14 1.66 14.17 -21.08
N PHE A 15 2.14 13.22 -21.33
CA PHE A 15 2.47 11.99 -20.66
C PHE A 15 4.00 11.90 -20.49
N SER A 16 4.49 11.85 -19.27
CA SER A 16 5.86 11.42 -19.04
C SER A 16 5.91 9.93 -19.34
N PHE A 17 6.85 9.51 -20.19
CA PHE A 17 7.13 8.10 -20.40
C PHE A 17 8.62 7.84 -20.17
N ILE A 18 8.91 6.65 -19.70
CA ILE A 18 10.26 6.13 -19.55
C ILE A 18 10.46 5.11 -20.65
N SER A 19 11.47 5.30 -21.49
CA SER A 19 11.92 4.27 -22.41
C SER A 19 13.03 3.48 -21.69
N LEU A 20 12.83 2.19 -21.55
CA LEU A 20 13.79 1.29 -20.93
C LEU A 20 14.44 0.45 -22.03
N GLU A 21 15.76 0.52 -22.14
CA GLU A 21 16.55 -0.38 -22.98
C GLU A 21 16.74 -1.72 -22.24
N GLY A 22 16.73 -2.82 -22.95
CA GLY A 22 16.91 -4.17 -22.37
C GLY A 22 15.61 -4.80 -21.86
N LEU A 23 14.43 -4.20 -22.15
CA LEU A 23 13.14 -4.81 -21.81
C LEU A 23 12.81 -6.05 -22.64
N GLU A 24 13.46 -6.20 -23.80
CA GLU A 24 13.36 -7.41 -24.61
C GLU A 24 13.87 -8.66 -23.88
N ASP A 25 14.85 -8.50 -23.03
CA ASP A 25 15.44 -9.60 -22.22
C ASP A 25 14.70 -9.82 -20.88
N ALA A 26 13.75 -8.95 -20.54
CA ALA A 26 13.01 -9.07 -19.28
C ALA A 26 11.94 -10.17 -19.37
N THR A 27 11.89 -11.02 -18.33
CA THR A 27 10.83 -12.01 -18.17
C THR A 27 9.47 -11.36 -18.02
N ASN A 28 8.42 -12.12 -18.25
CA ASN A 28 7.05 -11.65 -18.13
C ASN A 28 6.73 -11.16 -16.72
N GLN A 29 7.27 -11.84 -15.69
CA GLN A 29 7.12 -11.45 -14.30
C GLN A 29 7.83 -10.14 -13.99
N GLU A 30 9.05 -9.95 -14.51
CA GLU A 30 9.78 -8.69 -14.34
C GLU A 30 9.05 -7.50 -14.98
N ARG A 31 8.51 -7.68 -16.18
CA ARG A 31 7.68 -6.66 -16.85
C ARG A 31 6.44 -6.31 -16.03
N LEU A 32 5.80 -7.32 -15.44
CA LEU A 32 4.64 -7.12 -14.58
C LEU A 32 5.02 -6.32 -13.32
N LEU A 33 6.12 -6.69 -12.66
CA LEU A 33 6.62 -5.99 -11.48
C LEU A 33 7.01 -4.54 -11.78
N MET A 34 7.63 -4.28 -12.92
CA MET A 34 7.95 -2.92 -13.35
C MET A 34 6.69 -2.08 -13.53
N THR A 35 5.65 -2.64 -14.13
CA THR A 35 4.36 -1.95 -14.33
C THR A 35 3.66 -1.64 -13.00
N MET A 36 3.87 -2.47 -11.98
CA MET A 36 3.28 -2.30 -10.65
C MET A 36 4.08 -1.35 -9.74
N GLY A 37 5.40 -1.28 -9.92
CA GLY A 37 6.34 -0.76 -8.93
C GLY A 37 6.06 0.68 -8.50
N GLY A 38 5.72 1.57 -9.44
CA GLY A 38 5.39 2.97 -9.12
C GLY A 38 4.15 3.08 -8.24
N SER A 39 3.11 2.36 -8.59
CA SER A 39 1.86 2.32 -7.83
C SER A 39 2.02 1.64 -6.47
N GLU A 40 2.84 0.60 -6.38
CA GLU A 40 3.17 -0.05 -5.12
C GLU A 40 3.90 0.89 -4.17
N ALA A 41 4.88 1.64 -4.67
CA ALA A 41 5.60 2.63 -3.88
C ALA A 41 4.65 3.69 -3.30
N ASN A 42 3.72 4.21 -4.08
CA ASN A 42 2.70 5.16 -3.63
C ASN A 42 1.78 4.55 -2.56
N MET A 43 1.42 3.28 -2.70
CA MET A 43 0.64 2.57 -1.68
C MET A 43 1.40 2.40 -0.36
N VAL A 44 2.67 2.03 -0.40
CA VAL A 44 3.51 1.90 0.79
C VAL A 44 3.60 3.24 1.53
N VAL A 45 3.86 4.34 0.81
CA VAL A 45 3.92 5.68 1.40
C VAL A 45 2.58 6.07 2.02
N SER A 46 1.47 5.83 1.33
CA SER A 46 0.13 6.13 1.85
C SER A 46 -0.24 5.27 3.06
N ASP A 47 0.23 4.02 3.14
CA ASP A 47 0.07 3.16 4.31
C ASP A 47 0.80 3.71 5.54
N ILE A 48 2.01 4.23 5.35
CA ILE A 48 2.79 4.89 6.42
C ILE A 48 2.06 6.14 6.91
N MET A 49 1.60 6.98 6.00
CA MET A 49 0.84 8.20 6.35
C MET A 49 -0.44 7.85 7.10
N ARG A 50 -1.22 6.88 6.60
CA ARG A 50 -2.45 6.41 7.23
C ARG A 50 -2.23 5.90 8.63
N LYS A 51 -1.23 5.04 8.82
CA LYS A 51 -0.84 4.57 10.15
C LYS A 51 -0.64 5.73 11.11
N ASN A 52 0.11 6.75 10.70
CA ASN A 52 0.37 7.92 11.53
C ASN A 52 -0.90 8.71 11.85
N PHE A 53 -1.77 8.97 10.86
CA PHE A 53 -3.06 9.65 11.09
C PHE A 53 -3.95 8.90 12.07
N LEU A 54 -4.00 7.57 11.96
CA LEU A 54 -4.81 6.75 12.85
C LEU A 54 -4.22 6.68 14.26
N LEU A 55 -2.90 6.60 14.41
CA LEU A 55 -2.22 6.66 15.70
C LEU A 55 -2.46 8.02 16.38
N ASP A 56 -2.28 9.12 15.66
CA ASP A 56 -2.50 10.48 16.18
C ASP A 56 -3.99 10.79 16.38
N GLY A 57 -4.89 10.09 15.68
CA GLY A 57 -6.33 10.37 15.66
C GLY A 57 -6.67 11.67 14.96
N SER A 58 -5.75 12.21 14.18
CA SER A 58 -5.90 13.44 13.44
C SER A 58 -5.08 13.43 12.15
N LEU A 59 -5.56 14.17 11.16
CA LEU A 59 -4.95 14.32 9.86
C LEU A 59 -4.62 15.80 9.62
N ASN A 60 -3.34 16.09 9.37
CA ASN A 60 -2.89 17.43 9.06
C ASN A 60 -3.09 17.70 7.56
N TYR A 61 -3.56 18.90 7.22
CA TYR A 61 -3.86 19.30 5.84
C TYR A 61 -2.64 19.20 4.90
N ASN A 62 -1.42 19.47 5.37
CA ASN A 62 -0.20 19.36 4.58
C ASN A 62 0.02 17.95 4.04
N PHE A 63 -0.36 16.94 4.83
CA PHE A 63 -0.23 15.54 4.44
C PHE A 63 -1.50 15.00 3.77
N ALA A 64 -2.62 15.71 3.85
CA ALA A 64 -3.87 15.27 3.26
C ALA A 64 -3.79 15.18 1.73
N ALA A 65 -3.17 16.19 1.09
CA ALA A 65 -2.96 16.21 -0.35
C ALA A 65 -2.05 15.06 -0.81
N ALA A 66 -0.90 14.89 -0.13
CA ALA A 66 0.04 13.82 -0.43
C ALA A 66 -0.58 12.43 -0.20
N TYR A 67 -1.39 12.29 0.86
CA TYR A 67 -2.13 11.07 1.11
C TYR A 67 -3.16 10.78 0.01
N LEU A 68 -3.97 11.76 -0.37
CA LEU A 68 -4.96 11.61 -1.45
C LEU A 68 -4.29 11.24 -2.77
N TYR A 69 -3.18 11.87 -3.09
CA TYR A 69 -2.41 11.52 -4.26
C TYR A 69 -1.95 10.05 -4.17
N GLY A 70 -1.16 9.70 -3.16
CA GLY A 70 -0.58 8.36 -3.04
C GLY A 70 -1.59 7.23 -2.85
N SER A 71 -2.70 7.47 -2.10
CA SER A 71 -3.72 6.44 -1.88
C SER A 71 -4.66 6.25 -3.07
N ASN A 72 -4.86 7.29 -3.88
CA ASN A 72 -5.80 7.29 -4.99
C ASN A 72 -5.13 7.21 -6.38
N ASP A 73 -3.81 7.28 -6.44
CA ASP A 73 -3.04 7.19 -7.67
C ASP A 73 -3.42 5.93 -8.47
N MET A 74 -3.14 4.77 -7.92
CA MET A 74 -3.45 3.52 -8.59
C MET A 74 -4.95 3.30 -8.84
N PRO A 75 -5.86 3.37 -7.84
CA PRO A 75 -7.26 3.12 -8.09
C PRO A 75 -7.91 4.20 -8.97
N GLY A 76 -7.49 5.46 -8.84
CA GLY A 76 -7.97 6.54 -9.72
C GLY A 76 -7.48 6.37 -11.15
N TYR A 77 -6.21 6.06 -11.32
CA TYR A 77 -5.62 5.78 -12.63
C TYR A 77 -6.32 4.60 -13.31
N THR A 78 -6.54 3.52 -12.57
CA THR A 78 -7.29 2.34 -13.06
C THR A 78 -8.72 2.67 -13.45
N ALA A 79 -9.40 3.51 -12.67
CA ALA A 79 -10.81 3.83 -12.89
C ALA A 79 -11.04 4.77 -14.07
N PHE A 80 -10.15 5.73 -14.30
CA PHE A 80 -10.41 6.85 -15.21
C PHE A 80 -9.53 6.92 -16.45
N VAL A 81 -8.34 6.31 -16.44
CA VAL A 81 -7.43 6.38 -17.58
C VAL A 81 -7.81 5.34 -18.64
N GLN A 82 -7.96 5.80 -19.88
CA GLN A 82 -8.34 4.97 -21.02
C GLN A 82 -7.20 4.73 -22.01
N ASN A 83 -6.03 5.36 -21.80
CA ASN A 83 -4.89 5.20 -22.71
C ASN A 83 -4.44 3.73 -22.76
N PRO A 84 -4.35 3.10 -23.96
CA PRO A 84 -3.92 1.71 -24.10
C PRO A 84 -2.52 1.42 -23.56
N PHE A 85 -1.66 2.41 -23.52
CA PHE A 85 -0.26 2.30 -23.05
C PHE A 85 -0.09 2.68 -21.56
N SER A 86 -1.19 2.98 -20.87
CA SER A 86 -1.14 3.26 -19.43
C SER A 86 -0.79 2.01 -18.61
N ASP A 87 -0.18 2.21 -17.45
CA ASP A 87 0.18 1.11 -16.55
C ASP A 87 -0.99 0.18 -16.21
N PRO A 88 -2.21 0.68 -15.88
CA PRO A 88 -3.36 -0.20 -15.67
C PRO A 88 -3.70 -1.08 -16.86
N ASN A 89 -3.64 -0.53 -18.08
CA ASN A 89 -3.92 -1.30 -19.29
C ASN A 89 -2.79 -2.25 -19.66
N THR A 90 -1.54 -1.86 -19.41
CA THR A 90 -0.37 -2.73 -19.59
C THR A 90 -0.40 -3.87 -18.57
N TYR A 91 -0.66 -3.58 -17.31
CA TYR A 91 -0.86 -4.58 -16.27
C TYR A 91 -1.96 -5.58 -16.65
N ARG A 92 -3.12 -5.09 -17.08
CA ARG A 92 -4.24 -5.93 -17.51
C ARG A 92 -3.87 -6.86 -18.67
N ARG A 93 -3.14 -6.35 -19.67
CA ARG A 93 -2.68 -7.17 -20.80
C ARG A 93 -1.73 -8.26 -20.33
N ASN A 94 -0.74 -7.89 -19.53
CA ASN A 94 0.26 -8.83 -19.02
C ASN A 94 -0.41 -9.92 -18.16
N ILE A 95 -1.31 -9.55 -17.25
CA ILE A 95 -2.07 -10.52 -16.45
C ILE A 95 -2.89 -11.46 -17.34
N ASN A 96 -3.59 -10.95 -18.35
CA ASN A 96 -4.37 -11.77 -19.26
C ASN A 96 -3.50 -12.72 -20.10
N GLU A 97 -2.33 -12.26 -20.51
CA GLU A 97 -1.37 -13.06 -21.26
C GLU A 97 -0.83 -14.22 -20.42
N PHE A 98 -0.55 -13.96 -19.14
CA PHE A 98 0.14 -14.94 -18.29
C PHE A 98 -0.80 -15.84 -17.50
N TYR A 99 -1.95 -15.34 -17.03
CA TYR A 99 -2.75 -16.05 -16.03
C TYR A 99 -4.24 -16.26 -16.36
N PHE A 100 -4.79 -15.51 -17.33
CA PHE A 100 -6.21 -15.55 -17.65
C PHE A 100 -6.46 -16.18 -19.01
N GLN A 101 -6.53 -17.51 -19.04
CA GLN A 101 -6.80 -18.23 -20.31
C GLN A 101 -8.30 -18.46 -20.58
N ARG A 102 -9.19 -18.37 -19.58
CA ARG A 102 -10.63 -18.64 -19.75
C ARG A 102 -11.51 -17.42 -19.72
N GLU A 103 -11.30 -16.54 -18.76
CA GLU A 103 -11.99 -15.26 -18.66
C GLU A 103 -10.98 -14.14 -18.56
N SER A 104 -10.97 -13.24 -19.52
CA SER A 104 -10.05 -12.11 -19.50
C SER A 104 -10.39 -11.14 -18.38
N LEU A 105 -9.38 -10.67 -17.67
CA LEU A 105 -9.51 -9.52 -16.81
C LEU A 105 -9.92 -8.30 -17.66
N THR A 106 -11.14 -7.80 -17.45
CA THR A 106 -11.68 -6.70 -18.24
C THR A 106 -11.39 -5.34 -17.59
N GLN A 107 -11.27 -4.30 -18.39
CA GLN A 107 -11.16 -2.92 -17.88
C GLN A 107 -12.36 -2.53 -17.01
N SER A 108 -13.56 -2.98 -17.37
CA SER A 108 -14.77 -2.74 -16.58
C SER A 108 -14.67 -3.32 -15.17
N ARG A 109 -14.15 -4.55 -15.05
CA ARG A 109 -13.97 -5.21 -13.75
C ARG A 109 -12.94 -4.49 -12.89
N MET A 110 -11.78 -4.15 -13.44
CA MET A 110 -10.74 -3.38 -12.74
C MET A 110 -11.28 -2.02 -12.28
N ARG A 111 -12.00 -1.33 -13.16
CA ARG A 111 -12.65 -0.05 -12.85
C ARG A 111 -13.66 -0.18 -11.71
N THR A 112 -14.50 -1.19 -11.73
CA THR A 112 -15.51 -1.41 -10.69
C THR A 112 -14.87 -1.62 -9.33
N ILE A 113 -13.86 -2.49 -9.24
CA ILE A 113 -13.17 -2.79 -7.98
C ILE A 113 -12.43 -1.55 -7.47
N SER A 114 -11.76 -0.80 -8.35
CA SER A 114 -11.01 0.39 -7.97
C SER A 114 -11.93 1.53 -7.52
N LEU A 115 -13.05 1.77 -8.22
CA LEU A 115 -14.06 2.74 -7.79
C LEU A 115 -14.69 2.37 -6.45
N PHE A 116 -14.98 1.08 -6.23
CA PHE A 116 -15.49 0.61 -4.96
C PHE A 116 -14.50 0.93 -3.82
N ALA A 117 -13.20 0.63 -4.00
CA ALA A 117 -12.19 0.94 -3.01
C ALA A 117 -12.04 2.46 -2.76
N LEU A 118 -12.07 3.28 -3.83
CA LEU A 118 -12.02 4.75 -3.72
C LEU A 118 -13.18 5.32 -2.89
N LEU A 119 -14.39 4.85 -3.17
CA LEU A 119 -15.61 5.38 -2.59
C LEU A 119 -15.89 4.86 -1.17
N THR A 120 -15.28 3.73 -0.79
CA THR A 120 -15.48 3.12 0.52
C THR A 120 -14.35 3.37 1.50
N ASP A 121 -13.28 4.08 1.11
CA ASP A 121 -12.21 4.47 2.03
C ASP A 121 -12.59 5.71 2.86
N PRO A 122 -12.90 5.57 4.15
CA PRO A 122 -13.30 6.69 4.98
C PRO A 122 -12.18 7.71 5.18
N ILE A 123 -10.91 7.31 5.03
CA ILE A 123 -9.77 8.22 5.21
C ILE A 123 -9.67 9.19 4.03
N ASN A 124 -10.05 8.77 2.83
CA ASN A 124 -10.19 9.68 1.70
C ASN A 124 -11.17 10.82 2.01
N PHE A 125 -12.32 10.52 2.61
CA PHE A 125 -13.30 11.54 3.02
C PHE A 125 -12.73 12.49 4.09
N TYR A 126 -11.99 11.97 5.08
CA TYR A 126 -11.31 12.81 6.06
C TYR A 126 -10.23 13.70 5.42
N ALA A 127 -9.50 13.19 4.43
CA ALA A 127 -8.49 13.95 3.72
C ALA A 127 -9.11 15.05 2.85
N PHE A 128 -10.18 14.74 2.11
CA PHE A 128 -10.96 15.77 1.39
C PHE A 128 -11.54 16.82 2.35
N LYS A 129 -12.15 16.38 3.45
CA LYS A 129 -12.64 17.30 4.48
C LYS A 129 -11.53 18.18 5.04
N SER A 130 -10.35 17.62 5.31
CA SER A 130 -9.21 18.35 5.82
C SER A 130 -8.77 19.48 4.88
N LEU A 131 -8.64 19.17 3.58
CA LEU A 131 -8.20 20.14 2.57
C LEU A 131 -9.25 21.19 2.27
N PHE A 132 -10.44 20.75 1.87
CA PHE A 132 -11.41 21.66 1.27
C PHE A 132 -12.34 22.30 2.29
N TYR A 133 -12.73 21.58 3.33
CA TYR A 133 -13.64 22.11 4.32
C TYR A 133 -12.91 22.75 5.51
N ASP A 134 -12.10 21.97 6.23
CA ASP A 134 -11.48 22.46 7.46
C ASP A 134 -10.40 23.52 7.18
N TYR A 135 -9.54 23.32 6.16
CA TYR A 135 -8.47 24.25 5.86
C TYR A 135 -8.92 25.44 4.98
N LEU A 136 -9.45 25.18 3.79
CA LEU A 136 -9.80 26.27 2.87
C LEU A 136 -10.91 27.18 3.40
N LEU A 137 -11.95 26.63 4.05
CA LEU A 137 -13.07 27.43 4.52
C LEU A 137 -12.88 27.96 5.95
N TYR A 138 -12.20 27.22 6.80
CA TYR A 138 -12.10 27.55 8.23
C TYR A 138 -10.68 27.77 8.76
N GLY A 139 -9.64 27.64 7.92
CA GLY A 139 -8.24 27.82 8.32
C GLY A 139 -7.73 26.79 9.34
N LYS A 140 -8.44 25.67 9.54
CA LYS A 140 -8.05 24.65 10.50
C LYS A 140 -6.96 23.77 9.92
N ARG A 141 -5.86 23.62 10.65
CA ARG A 141 -4.69 22.88 10.20
C ARG A 141 -4.79 21.35 10.40
N SER A 142 -5.75 20.87 11.16
CA SER A 142 -5.93 19.44 11.39
C SER A 142 -7.41 19.04 11.49
N THR A 143 -7.72 17.85 11.04
CA THR A 143 -9.03 17.22 11.07
C THR A 143 -8.98 16.00 11.95
N LYS A 144 -9.89 15.89 12.92
CA LYS A 144 -10.00 14.68 13.76
C LYS A 144 -10.53 13.51 12.94
N VAL A 145 -9.86 12.37 13.03
CA VAL A 145 -10.33 11.09 12.48
C VAL A 145 -11.18 10.41 13.55
N LYS A 146 -12.44 10.15 13.22
CA LYS A 146 -13.37 9.47 14.12
C LYS A 146 -13.43 7.99 13.83
N PHE A 147 -13.37 7.19 14.89
CA PHE A 147 -13.63 5.76 14.86
C PHE A 147 -15.06 5.48 15.30
N ILE A 148 -15.65 4.44 14.77
CA ILE A 148 -16.95 3.90 15.20
C ILE A 148 -16.71 3.25 16.57
N PRO A 149 -17.34 3.70 17.67
CA PRO A 149 -17.15 3.08 18.96
C PRO A 149 -17.76 1.67 18.99
N ILE A 150 -16.97 0.68 19.39
CA ILE A 150 -17.44 -0.70 19.60
C ILE A 150 -17.42 -1.09 21.08
N SER A 151 -16.68 -0.36 21.90
CA SER A 151 -16.74 -0.37 23.37
C SER A 151 -16.22 0.96 23.90
N ASP A 152 -16.26 1.16 25.23
CA ASP A 152 -15.84 2.40 25.88
C ASP A 152 -14.42 2.85 25.52
N ASN A 153 -13.55 1.92 25.21
CA ASN A 153 -12.12 2.19 24.98
C ASN A 153 -11.63 1.76 23.59
N VAL A 154 -12.50 1.20 22.74
CA VAL A 154 -12.11 0.66 21.43
C VAL A 154 -12.97 1.24 20.34
N GLY A 155 -12.31 1.83 19.35
CA GLY A 155 -12.96 2.31 18.12
C GLY A 155 -12.51 1.50 16.90
N LEU A 156 -13.42 1.33 15.96
CA LEU A 156 -13.25 0.61 14.68
C LEU A 156 -13.30 1.57 13.51
N LEU A 157 -12.42 1.35 12.53
CA LEU A 157 -12.46 2.01 11.22
C LEU A 157 -12.25 0.97 10.11
N PRO A 158 -13.31 0.54 9.43
CA PRO A 158 -13.20 -0.38 8.30
C PRO A 158 -12.88 0.39 7.01
N ARG A 159 -12.19 -0.27 6.08
CA ARG A 159 -11.97 0.24 4.72
C ARG A 159 -11.74 -0.88 3.73
N PHE A 160 -11.86 -0.55 2.45
CA PHE A 160 -11.38 -1.38 1.34
C PHE A 160 -10.21 -0.68 0.64
N ARG A 161 -9.28 -1.50 0.13
CA ARG A 161 -8.14 -1.06 -0.66
C ARG A 161 -8.05 -1.92 -1.91
N PHE A 162 -7.73 -1.31 -3.02
CA PHE A 162 -7.41 -1.99 -4.26
C PHE A 162 -5.89 -2.14 -4.37
N GLU A 163 -5.42 -3.33 -4.75
CA GLU A 163 -4.00 -3.63 -4.98
C GLU A 163 -3.79 -4.32 -6.32
N TYR A 164 -2.70 -4.00 -6.98
CA TYR A 164 -2.12 -4.85 -8.01
C TYR A 164 -1.20 -5.86 -7.34
N THR A 165 -1.38 -7.13 -7.70
CA THR A 165 -0.45 -8.20 -7.30
C THR A 165 0.15 -8.83 -8.55
N PRO A 166 1.26 -9.58 -8.43
CA PRO A 166 1.88 -10.24 -9.58
C PRO A 166 0.99 -11.29 -10.27
N TYR A 167 -0.14 -11.65 -9.69
CA TYR A 167 -1.05 -12.68 -10.19
C TYR A 167 -2.50 -12.20 -10.39
N GLY A 168 -2.76 -10.91 -10.24
CA GLY A 168 -4.07 -10.30 -10.49
C GLY A 168 -4.41 -9.19 -9.51
N PRO A 169 -5.44 -8.40 -9.78
CA PRO A 169 -5.89 -7.37 -8.86
C PRO A 169 -6.58 -7.97 -7.64
N GLU A 170 -6.30 -7.43 -6.46
CA GLU A 170 -6.93 -7.81 -5.20
C GLU A 170 -7.74 -6.67 -4.60
N LEU A 171 -8.87 -7.02 -3.99
CA LEU A 171 -9.59 -6.16 -3.07
C LEU A 171 -9.24 -6.58 -1.64
N VAL A 172 -8.63 -5.67 -0.90
CA VAL A 172 -8.20 -5.90 0.48
C VAL A 172 -9.15 -5.22 1.44
N TYR A 173 -9.86 -5.98 2.25
CA TYR A 173 -10.59 -5.47 3.39
C TYR A 173 -9.65 -5.27 4.57
N GLN A 174 -9.71 -4.12 5.22
CA GLN A 174 -8.92 -3.76 6.39
C GLN A 174 -9.82 -3.22 7.51
N SER A 175 -9.61 -3.70 8.72
CA SER A 175 -10.25 -3.18 9.92
C SER A 175 -9.20 -2.64 10.89
N TYR A 176 -9.29 -1.38 11.23
CA TYR A 176 -8.43 -0.73 12.21
C TYR A 176 -9.14 -0.62 13.54
N PHE A 177 -8.48 -1.09 14.60
CA PHE A 177 -8.96 -1.00 15.97
C PHE A 177 -8.02 -0.08 16.75
N LYS A 178 -8.55 1.01 17.30
CA LYS A 178 -7.80 1.94 18.13
C LYS A 178 -8.17 1.77 19.60
N LYS A 179 -7.16 1.52 20.44
CA LYS A 179 -7.31 1.45 21.89
C LYS A 179 -6.29 2.40 22.55
N GLY A 180 -6.74 3.56 23.00
CA GLY A 180 -5.86 4.61 23.50
C GLY A 180 -4.83 5.05 22.43
N LYS A 181 -3.54 4.85 22.72
CA LYS A 181 -2.43 5.14 21.81
C LYS A 181 -1.98 3.94 20.96
N GLN A 182 -2.60 2.78 21.14
CA GLN A 182 -2.30 1.58 20.36
C GLN A 182 -3.23 1.49 19.15
N LEU A 183 -2.70 0.98 18.05
CA LEU A 183 -3.45 0.74 16.83
C LEU A 183 -3.22 -0.72 16.42
N TYR A 184 -4.30 -1.38 16.09
CA TYR A 184 -4.31 -2.74 15.55
C TYR A 184 -5.00 -2.74 14.21
N GLN A 185 -4.60 -3.64 13.34
CA GLN A 185 -5.24 -3.85 12.04
C GLN A 185 -5.41 -5.34 11.81
N THR A 186 -6.55 -5.72 11.28
CA THR A 186 -6.73 -7.00 10.59
C THR A 186 -6.96 -6.74 9.11
N SER A 187 -6.53 -7.65 8.26
CA SER A 187 -6.78 -7.57 6.83
C SER A 187 -7.15 -8.94 6.28
N PHE A 188 -7.96 -8.89 5.24
CA PHE A 188 -8.30 -10.04 4.41
C PHE A 188 -8.31 -9.59 2.97
N SER A 189 -7.64 -10.32 2.09
CA SER A 189 -7.75 -10.13 0.65
C SER A 189 -8.10 -11.44 -0.05
N HIS A 190 -8.78 -11.30 -1.16
CA HIS A 190 -9.06 -12.36 -2.09
C HIS A 190 -8.79 -11.86 -3.49
N GLY A 191 -7.93 -12.58 -4.20
CA GLY A 191 -7.63 -12.38 -5.60
C GLY A 191 -8.47 -13.35 -6.42
N ASP A 192 -9.17 -12.82 -7.38
CA ASP A 192 -10.00 -13.60 -8.27
C ASP A 192 -9.31 -13.78 -9.61
N GLY A 193 -8.35 -14.69 -9.63
CA GLY A 193 -7.73 -15.18 -10.85
C GLY A 193 -8.52 -16.37 -11.40
N THR A 194 -8.72 -16.45 -12.71
CA THR A 194 -9.47 -17.54 -13.35
C THR A 194 -8.80 -18.89 -13.19
N PHE A 195 -7.49 -18.90 -12.94
CA PHE A 195 -6.70 -20.11 -12.73
C PHE A 195 -6.35 -20.36 -11.29
N TYR A 196 -6.14 -19.30 -10.52
CA TYR A 196 -5.68 -19.41 -9.14
C TYR A 196 -6.43 -18.40 -8.29
N SER A 197 -7.27 -18.91 -7.40
CA SER A 197 -7.72 -18.10 -6.28
C SER A 197 -6.54 -17.87 -5.35
N SER A 198 -6.27 -16.65 -5.01
CA SER A 198 -5.35 -16.30 -3.93
C SER A 198 -6.12 -15.75 -2.76
N TRP A 199 -5.64 -16.00 -1.55
CA TRP A 199 -6.14 -15.30 -0.38
C TRP A 199 -4.99 -14.94 0.55
N ARG A 200 -5.18 -13.88 1.29
CA ARG A 200 -4.24 -13.43 2.31
C ARG A 200 -5.00 -12.90 3.51
N ILE A 201 -4.57 -13.32 4.70
CA ILE A 201 -5.02 -12.75 5.96
C ILE A 201 -3.83 -12.12 6.67
N GLY A 202 -4.05 -10.99 7.34
CA GLY A 202 -3.00 -10.29 8.04
C GLY A 202 -3.46 -9.69 9.35
N ALA A 203 -2.52 -9.55 10.26
CA ALA A 203 -2.68 -8.79 11.49
C ALA A 203 -1.45 -7.90 11.70
N ARG A 204 -1.70 -6.66 12.10
CA ARG A 204 -0.65 -5.70 12.42
C ARG A 204 -0.98 -5.02 13.74
N SER A 205 0.05 -4.73 14.52
CA SER A 205 -0.07 -3.92 15.73
C SER A 205 1.01 -2.86 15.75
N TRP A 206 0.66 -1.67 16.20
CA TRP A 206 1.58 -0.55 16.28
C TRP A 206 1.55 0.09 17.64
N ASN A 207 2.73 0.58 18.04
CA ASN A 207 2.93 1.33 19.26
C ASN A 207 2.63 0.51 20.54
N LEU A 208 3.00 -0.79 20.52
CA LEU A 208 3.01 -1.61 21.73
C LEU A 208 4.16 -1.13 22.62
N LYS A 209 3.85 -0.52 23.75
CA LYS A 209 4.84 0.08 24.66
C LYS A 209 4.94 -0.70 25.95
N PRO A 210 5.90 -1.65 26.08
CA PRO A 210 6.18 -2.31 27.35
C PRO A 210 6.83 -1.37 28.36
N ILE A 211 7.63 -0.42 27.86
CA ILE A 211 8.25 0.64 28.65
C ILE A 211 8.17 1.97 27.90
N GLU A 212 8.34 3.08 28.60
CA GLU A 212 8.07 4.41 28.05
C GLU A 212 8.85 4.76 26.79
N ARG A 213 10.11 4.34 26.68
CA ARG A 213 11.02 4.68 25.56
C ARG A 213 11.10 3.63 24.47
N LEU A 214 10.52 2.45 24.70
CA LEU A 214 10.58 1.32 23.78
C LEU A 214 9.19 1.00 23.27
N SER A 215 9.03 0.96 21.96
CA SER A 215 7.79 0.51 21.33
C SER A 215 8.06 -0.54 20.27
N PHE A 216 7.10 -1.45 20.12
CA PHE A 216 7.13 -2.47 19.08
C PHE A 216 5.98 -2.30 18.10
N ASN A 217 6.29 -2.63 16.85
CA ASN A 217 5.28 -2.89 15.84
C ASN A 217 5.46 -4.34 15.37
N VAL A 218 4.36 -5.04 15.19
CA VAL A 218 4.36 -6.43 14.74
C VAL A 218 3.49 -6.53 13.50
N VAL A 219 3.98 -7.20 12.48
CA VAL A 219 3.24 -7.53 11.25
C VAL A 219 3.31 -9.03 11.06
N THR A 220 2.15 -9.65 10.86
CA THR A 220 2.05 -11.06 10.48
C THR A 220 1.04 -11.19 9.36
N GLU A 221 1.37 -12.00 8.36
CA GLU A 221 0.49 -12.32 7.25
C GLU A 221 0.61 -13.82 6.94
N LEU A 222 -0.49 -14.41 6.51
CA LEU A 222 -0.55 -15.76 5.98
C LEU A 222 -1.29 -15.70 4.65
N TRP A 223 -0.87 -16.49 3.69
CA TRP A 223 -1.47 -16.52 2.37
C TRP A 223 -1.43 -17.90 1.74
N ASP A 224 -2.31 -18.10 0.79
CA ASP A 224 -2.18 -19.08 -0.26
C ASP A 224 -2.17 -18.33 -1.58
N GLN A 225 -1.03 -18.39 -2.26
CA GLN A 225 -0.76 -17.59 -3.45
C GLN A 225 -0.07 -18.44 -4.51
N PRO A 226 -0.23 -18.12 -5.81
CA PRO A 226 0.57 -18.73 -6.86
C PRO A 226 2.06 -18.55 -6.56
N GLN A 227 2.82 -19.65 -6.71
CA GLN A 227 4.27 -19.57 -6.61
C GLN A 227 4.81 -19.04 -7.93
N ILE A 228 5.51 -17.91 -7.88
CA ILE A 228 6.10 -17.27 -9.03
C ILE A 228 7.60 -17.62 -9.06
N ASP A 229 8.04 -18.28 -10.11
CA ASP A 229 9.45 -18.47 -10.38
C ASP A 229 9.96 -17.35 -11.28
N PHE A 230 10.78 -16.47 -10.72
CA PHE A 230 11.32 -15.32 -11.42
C PHE A 230 12.51 -15.67 -12.33
N TYR A 231 12.99 -16.89 -12.28
CA TYR A 231 14.21 -17.33 -12.98
C TYR A 231 13.93 -18.34 -14.10
N SER A 232 12.68 -18.72 -14.30
CA SER A 232 12.27 -19.66 -15.33
C SER A 232 11.55 -18.92 -16.46
N ASP A 233 12.04 -19.09 -17.68
CA ASP A 233 11.35 -18.63 -18.90
C ASP A 233 10.09 -19.46 -19.21
N ASP A 234 9.95 -20.61 -18.57
CA ASP A 234 8.79 -21.51 -18.69
C ASP A 234 7.72 -21.21 -17.64
N ASP A 235 7.18 -20.18 -17.78
CA ASP A 235 5.92 -19.75 -17.75
C ASP A 235 4.90 -19.99 -16.77
N LEU A 236 4.44 -20.80 -16.27
CA LEU A 236 3.19 -20.92 -15.51
C LEU A 236 3.41 -21.65 -14.22
N VAL A 237 3.58 -20.89 -13.20
CA VAL A 237 3.44 -21.43 -11.87
C VAL A 237 2.04 -22.03 -11.71
N ARG A 238 1.97 -23.34 -11.79
CA ARG A 238 0.72 -24.12 -11.76
C ARG A 238 0.23 -24.44 -10.35
N ASN A 239 1.02 -24.10 -9.32
CA ASN A 239 0.73 -24.49 -7.95
C ASN A 239 0.58 -23.24 -7.07
N SER A 240 -0.46 -23.21 -6.27
CA SER A 240 -0.54 -22.32 -5.11
C SER A 240 0.31 -22.86 -3.96
N GLY A 241 0.80 -22.00 -3.12
CA GLY A 241 1.59 -22.37 -1.96
C GLY A 241 1.25 -21.56 -0.74
N LEU A 242 1.12 -22.26 0.38
CA LEU A 242 1.00 -21.60 1.68
C LEU A 242 2.29 -20.87 2.02
N GLY A 243 2.15 -19.64 2.41
CA GLY A 243 3.26 -18.80 2.83
C GLY A 243 2.89 -17.85 3.96
N GLY A 244 3.86 -17.08 4.40
CA GLY A 244 3.64 -16.13 5.47
C GLY A 244 4.79 -15.16 5.69
N LEU A 245 4.49 -14.14 6.47
CA LEU A 245 5.38 -13.07 6.91
C LEU A 245 5.25 -12.91 8.42
N LEU A 246 6.37 -12.84 9.11
CA LEU A 246 6.46 -12.31 10.47
C LEU A 246 7.54 -11.25 10.49
N ASN A 247 7.19 -10.05 10.96
CA ASN A 247 8.10 -8.93 11.02
C ASN A 247 7.86 -8.14 12.32
N ILE A 248 8.93 -7.88 13.06
CA ILE A 248 8.92 -7.13 14.31
C ILE A 248 9.83 -5.93 14.16
N THR A 249 9.31 -4.75 14.45
CA THR A 249 10.07 -3.50 14.48
C THR A 249 10.14 -2.99 15.93
N ALA A 250 11.34 -2.83 16.45
CA ALA A 250 11.61 -2.17 17.73
C ALA A 250 12.01 -0.72 17.47
N ASN A 251 11.38 0.22 18.16
CA ASN A 251 11.74 1.65 18.12
C ASN A 251 12.15 2.06 19.53
N TYR A 252 13.33 2.64 19.68
CA TYR A 252 13.84 3.13 20.94
C TYR A 252 14.12 4.63 20.87
N ASP A 253 13.43 5.40 21.72
CA ASP A 253 13.57 6.86 21.81
C ASP A 253 14.67 7.18 22.82
N PHE A 254 15.87 7.55 22.37
CA PHE A 254 16.97 7.87 23.27
C PHE A 254 16.99 9.33 23.70
N LEU A 255 16.47 10.28 22.90
CA LEU A 255 16.29 11.68 23.28
C LEU A 255 14.87 12.14 22.99
N ARG A 256 14.27 12.87 23.94
CA ARG A 256 12.98 13.55 23.78
C ARG A 256 13.14 15.01 24.19
N ASP A 257 12.50 15.88 23.45
CA ASP A 257 12.46 17.33 23.72
C ASP A 257 13.85 17.97 23.92
N TYR A 258 14.81 17.62 23.06
CA TYR A 258 16.17 18.14 23.11
C TYR A 258 16.44 19.12 21.95
N GLY A 259 16.69 20.38 22.27
CA GLY A 259 16.98 21.43 21.27
C GLY A 259 15.85 21.60 20.25
N SER A 260 16.18 21.50 18.96
CA SER A 260 15.21 21.57 17.84
C SER A 260 14.48 20.25 17.60
N TYR A 261 14.84 19.18 18.29
CA TYR A 261 14.22 17.87 18.12
C TYR A 261 13.19 17.61 19.20
N SER A 262 11.99 17.19 18.81
CA SER A 262 11.00 16.64 19.75
C SER A 262 11.23 15.17 20.04
N LEU A 263 11.93 14.46 19.14
CA LEU A 263 12.28 13.07 19.31
C LEU A 263 13.51 12.74 18.46
N LEU A 264 14.42 11.95 19.02
CA LEU A 264 15.49 11.28 18.31
C LEU A 264 15.55 9.83 18.80
N GLY A 265 15.55 8.88 17.88
CA GLY A 265 15.46 7.46 18.21
C GLY A 265 16.14 6.57 17.17
N ALA A 266 16.23 5.30 17.49
CA ALA A 266 16.66 4.24 16.56
C ALA A 266 15.53 3.26 16.33
N THR A 267 15.54 2.68 15.15
CA THR A 267 14.61 1.64 14.72
C THR A 267 15.39 0.44 14.26
N LEU A 268 15.01 -0.74 14.73
CA LEU A 268 15.50 -2.02 14.26
C LEU A 268 14.33 -2.89 13.88
N GLN A 269 14.38 -3.46 12.68
CA GLN A 269 13.38 -4.36 12.15
C GLN A 269 14.02 -5.71 11.85
N ALA A 270 13.37 -6.77 12.31
CA ALA A 270 13.77 -8.14 12.04
C ALA A 270 12.53 -8.99 11.72
N GLY A 271 12.68 -9.87 10.74
CA GLY A 271 11.58 -10.73 10.31
C GLY A 271 12.03 -11.79 9.33
N TYR A 272 11.07 -12.58 8.91
CA TYR A 272 11.23 -13.56 7.86
C TYR A 272 9.97 -13.65 7.02
N LYS A 273 10.14 -13.87 5.73
CA LYS A 273 9.08 -14.03 4.77
C LYS A 273 9.36 -15.24 3.88
N THR A 274 8.33 -16.04 3.63
CA THR A 274 8.36 -17.06 2.58
C THR A 274 8.16 -16.43 1.19
N ALA A 275 8.39 -17.16 0.12
CA ALA A 275 8.07 -16.69 -1.23
C ALA A 275 6.57 -16.31 -1.34
N GLY A 276 6.26 -15.29 -2.12
CA GLY A 276 4.92 -14.75 -2.32
C GLY A 276 4.87 -13.23 -2.20
N TYR A 277 3.72 -12.64 -2.49
CA TYR A 277 3.51 -11.20 -2.47
C TYR A 277 3.02 -10.72 -1.09
N SER A 278 3.67 -9.71 -0.57
CA SER A 278 3.23 -8.85 0.53
C SER A 278 3.65 -7.42 0.21
N LEU A 279 2.75 -6.47 0.36
CA LEU A 279 2.97 -5.09 -0.04
C LEU A 279 4.25 -4.49 0.57
N GLY A 280 5.14 -4.01 -0.30
CA GLY A 280 6.41 -3.37 0.08
C GLY A 280 7.51 -4.32 0.50
N GLU A 281 7.33 -5.63 0.28
CA GLU A 281 8.34 -6.65 0.55
C GLU A 281 8.76 -7.36 -0.74
N GLN A 282 10.00 -7.84 -0.78
CA GLN A 282 10.48 -8.63 -1.92
C GLN A 282 9.64 -9.91 -2.12
N LEU A 283 9.56 -10.41 -3.34
CA LEU A 283 8.77 -11.61 -3.63
C LEU A 283 9.43 -12.92 -3.18
N SER A 284 10.76 -12.95 -3.20
CA SER A 284 11.54 -14.11 -2.76
C SER A 284 11.44 -14.35 -1.25
N ALA A 285 11.64 -15.60 -0.85
CA ALA A 285 11.80 -15.95 0.55
C ALA A 285 13.11 -15.38 1.12
N GLY A 286 13.09 -14.94 2.36
CA GLY A 286 14.31 -14.48 3.01
C GLY A 286 14.10 -13.74 4.33
N PRO A 287 15.20 -13.48 5.04
CA PRO A 287 15.19 -12.65 6.21
C PRO A 287 14.94 -11.18 5.86
N ILE A 288 14.26 -10.47 6.75
CA ILE A 288 14.06 -9.03 6.68
C ILE A 288 14.88 -8.41 7.82
N LEU A 289 15.90 -7.65 7.48
CA LEU A 289 16.73 -6.92 8.45
C LEU A 289 16.86 -5.47 7.98
N ARG A 290 16.36 -4.52 8.79
CA ARG A 290 16.45 -3.09 8.50
C ARG A 290 16.80 -2.35 9.78
N ALA A 291 17.67 -1.35 9.67
CA ALA A 291 18.00 -0.45 10.76
C ALA A 291 17.88 1.00 10.27
N GLY A 292 17.50 1.89 11.17
CA GLY A 292 17.33 3.30 10.83
C GLY A 292 17.36 4.21 12.05
N LEU A 293 17.47 5.49 11.77
CA LEU A 293 17.30 6.56 12.76
C LEU A 293 15.95 7.23 12.52
N SER A 294 15.26 7.54 13.61
CA SER A 294 14.01 8.30 13.59
C SER A 294 14.23 9.64 14.26
N PHE A 295 13.77 10.70 13.61
CA PHE A 295 13.79 12.04 14.19
C PHE A 295 12.48 12.77 13.90
N LYS A 296 12.07 13.61 14.83
CA LYS A 296 10.94 14.50 14.68
C LYS A 296 11.40 15.91 15.09
N LEU A 297 11.25 16.86 14.19
CA LEU A 297 11.48 18.27 14.47
C LEU A 297 10.27 18.89 15.19
N ARG A 298 10.52 19.95 15.95
CA ARG A 298 9.45 20.74 16.60
C ARG A 298 8.69 21.60 15.62
#